data_bfe057ba2717a164515d390dc2851628
#
_entry.id   bfe057ba2717a164515d390dc2851628
#
_cell.length_a   1.000
_cell.length_b   1.000
_cell.length_c   1.000
_cell.angle_alpha   90.00
_cell.angle_beta   90.00
_cell.angle_gamma   90.00
#
_symmetry.space_group_name_H-M   'P 1'
#
loop_
_entity.id
_entity.type
_entity.pdbx_description
1 polymer ?
#
loop_
_entity_poly.entity_id
_entity_poly.type
_entity_poly.pdbx_seq_one_letter_code
_entity_poly.pdbx_strand_id
1 'polypeptide(L)'
;MFLKKIIKIVIPVIILAAITYAILIYTDLFPSPLAFIKPHKPKVEISATILKEVKNMSQLLTVCHYDEITVDSIEAKSGSLLKIFTVQRKLVLIVKGKTYAGFDLSQINEQSLTAKDSSVQLTISKPKIIDVIVNPSTVETFIEKGTWSVYARTALLQEAQTTLTNRAISSGILARSEKEGVKVFTQFFKSLGFKKVTVLVQ
;
A
#
# COMPACT_ATOMS: atom_id res chain seq x y z
N MET A 1 39.62 -72.15 5.83
CA MET A 1 39.59 -71.97 7.31
C MET A 1 39.91 -70.55 7.74
N PHE A 2 40.71 -69.81 7.02
CA PHE A 2 41.10 -68.39 7.28
C PHE A 2 39.96 -67.37 7.18
N LEU A 3 39.10 -67.52 6.20
CA LEU A 3 37.99 -66.50 5.95
C LEU A 3 37.01 -66.47 7.13
N LYS A 4 36.68 -67.60 7.74
CA LYS A 4 35.77 -67.67 8.94
C LYS A 4 36.39 -67.01 10.20
N LYS A 5 37.74 -67.04 10.33
CA LYS A 5 38.42 -66.36 11.44
C LYS A 5 38.43 -64.82 11.27
N ILE A 6 38.64 -64.34 10.04
CA ILE A 6 38.63 -62.91 9.72
C ILE A 6 37.23 -62.32 9.96
N ILE A 7 36.16 -63.02 9.53
CA ILE A 7 34.78 -62.58 9.73
C ILE A 7 34.43 -62.48 11.22
N LYS A 8 34.91 -63.40 12.04
CA LYS A 8 34.65 -63.39 13.52
C LYS A 8 35.32 -62.21 14.25
N ILE A 9 36.37 -61.60 13.66
CA ILE A 9 37.08 -60.46 14.26
C ILE A 9 36.55 -59.16 13.67
N VAL A 10 36.26 -59.13 12.40
CA VAL A 10 35.84 -57.90 11.67
C VAL A 10 34.42 -57.45 12.08
N ILE A 11 33.50 -58.41 12.25
CA ILE A 11 32.13 -58.08 12.64
C ILE A 11 32.04 -57.36 13.99
N PRO A 12 32.65 -57.86 15.11
CA PRO A 12 32.56 -57.15 16.39
C PRO A 12 33.29 -55.79 16.37
N VAL A 13 34.32 -55.59 15.56
CA VAL A 13 35.01 -54.30 15.38
C VAL A 13 34.10 -53.27 14.68
N ILE A 14 33.38 -53.72 13.63
CA ILE A 14 32.40 -52.85 12.95
C ILE A 14 31.24 -52.47 13.88
N ILE A 15 30.73 -53.43 14.69
CA ILE A 15 29.67 -53.16 15.64
C ILE A 15 30.13 -52.20 16.74
N LEU A 16 31.37 -52.36 17.23
CA LEU A 16 31.92 -51.45 18.25
C LEU A 16 32.09 -50.02 17.66
N ALA A 17 32.61 -49.94 16.43
CA ALA A 17 32.74 -48.63 15.71
C ALA A 17 31.37 -47.98 15.46
N ALA A 18 30.33 -48.74 15.12
CA ALA A 18 28.97 -48.26 14.98
C ALA A 18 28.35 -47.76 16.31
N ILE A 19 28.60 -48.46 17.40
CA ILE A 19 28.13 -48.06 18.72
C ILE A 19 28.84 -46.80 19.21
N THR A 20 30.17 -46.72 19.05
CA THR A 20 30.92 -45.48 19.42
C THR A 20 30.49 -44.30 18.57
N TYR A 21 30.24 -44.50 17.29
CA TYR A 21 29.71 -43.47 16.39
C TYR A 21 28.32 -43.02 16.77
N ALA A 22 27.43 -43.95 17.16
CA ALA A 22 26.08 -43.63 17.65
C ALA A 22 26.11 -42.82 18.98
N ILE A 23 27.02 -43.18 19.89
CA ILE A 23 27.21 -42.44 21.14
C ILE A 23 27.73 -41.02 20.87
N LEU A 24 28.67 -40.85 19.97
CA LEU A 24 29.21 -39.52 19.59
C LEU A 24 28.15 -38.61 18.95
N ILE A 25 27.22 -39.19 18.18
CA ILE A 25 26.06 -38.43 17.64
C ILE A 25 25.06 -38.06 18.73
N TYR A 26 24.85 -38.95 19.71
CA TYR A 26 23.90 -38.69 20.77
C TYR A 26 24.39 -37.62 21.78
N THR A 27 25.70 -37.46 21.89
CA THR A 27 26.33 -36.44 22.77
C THR A 27 26.54 -35.09 22.08
N ASP A 28 26.02 -34.88 20.89
CA ASP A 28 26.19 -33.65 20.07
C ASP A 28 27.67 -33.22 19.87
N LEU A 29 28.64 -34.11 20.14
CA LEU A 29 30.07 -33.84 19.99
C LEU A 29 30.52 -33.79 18.53
N PHE A 30 29.74 -34.39 17.62
CA PHE A 30 29.97 -34.35 16.18
C PHE A 30 28.75 -33.88 15.43
N PRO A 31 28.88 -32.97 14.44
CA PRO A 31 27.75 -32.57 13.61
C PRO A 31 27.21 -33.81 12.87
N SER A 32 25.90 -34.07 13.00
CA SER A 32 25.25 -35.17 12.30
C SER A 32 25.48 -35.03 10.77
N PRO A 33 25.81 -36.12 10.06
CA PRO A 33 25.99 -36.06 8.60
C PRO A 33 24.76 -35.56 7.86
N LEU A 34 23.58 -35.59 8.51
CA LEU A 34 22.31 -35.00 8.02
C LEU A 34 22.20 -33.50 8.27
N ALA A 35 23.15 -32.87 8.99
CA ALA A 35 23.14 -31.42 9.19
C ALA A 35 23.31 -30.65 7.86
N PHE A 36 23.96 -31.25 6.87
CA PHE A 36 24.09 -30.70 5.51
C PHE A 36 22.79 -30.78 4.69
N ILE A 37 21.81 -31.59 5.11
CA ILE A 37 20.53 -31.77 4.42
C ILE A 37 19.41 -30.94 5.08
N LYS A 38 19.66 -30.27 6.20
CA LYS A 38 18.68 -29.33 6.75
C LYS A 38 18.50 -28.23 5.73
N PRO A 39 17.29 -28.08 5.12
CA PRO A 39 17.04 -26.99 4.20
C PRO A 39 17.34 -25.70 4.97
N HIS A 40 18.28 -24.95 4.47
CA HIS A 40 18.55 -23.61 4.96
C HIS A 40 17.24 -22.85 4.78
N LYS A 41 16.49 -22.66 5.87
CA LYS A 41 15.32 -21.80 5.81
C LYS A 41 15.87 -20.42 5.47
N PRO A 42 15.51 -19.84 4.31
CA PRO A 42 16.00 -18.52 3.98
C PRO A 42 15.55 -17.59 5.13
N LYS A 43 16.52 -17.07 5.85
CA LYS A 43 16.28 -15.99 6.81
C LYS A 43 15.94 -14.78 5.96
N VAL A 44 14.67 -14.43 5.90
CA VAL A 44 14.24 -13.23 5.19
C VAL A 44 14.74 -12.06 6.02
N GLU A 45 15.89 -11.52 5.64
CA GLU A 45 16.39 -10.27 6.18
C GLU A 45 15.73 -9.15 5.41
N ILE A 46 14.99 -8.31 6.11
CA ILE A 46 14.58 -7.02 5.53
C ILE A 46 15.86 -6.23 5.38
N SER A 47 16.39 -6.19 4.16
CA SER A 47 17.51 -5.35 3.87
C SER A 47 17.05 -3.88 3.97
N ALA A 48 17.94 -3.01 4.42
CA ALA A 48 17.76 -1.56 4.35
C ALA A 48 17.33 -1.09 2.96
N THR A 49 17.62 -1.89 1.93
CA THR A 49 17.21 -1.70 0.55
C THR A 49 15.69 -1.77 0.38
N ILE A 50 15.00 -2.77 0.96
CA ILE A 50 13.52 -2.91 0.82
C ILE A 50 12.83 -1.70 1.48
N LEU A 51 13.28 -1.31 2.67
CA LEU A 51 12.75 -0.14 3.36
C LEU A 51 12.98 1.14 2.56
N LYS A 52 14.17 1.29 1.98
CA LYS A 52 14.52 2.43 1.12
C LYS A 52 13.65 2.47 -0.13
N GLU A 53 13.41 1.33 -0.79
CA GLU A 53 12.56 1.27 -1.98
C GLU A 53 11.10 1.60 -1.64
N VAL A 54 10.54 1.06 -0.54
CA VAL A 54 9.19 1.41 -0.09
C VAL A 54 9.07 2.89 0.22
N LYS A 55 10.08 3.49 0.87
CA LYS A 55 10.12 4.93 1.16
C LYS A 55 10.25 5.77 -0.11
N ASN A 56 11.03 5.31 -1.09
CA ASN A 56 11.20 6.00 -2.38
C ASN A 56 9.89 6.07 -3.20
N MET A 57 8.96 5.15 -2.96
CA MET A 57 7.63 5.19 -3.60
C MET A 57 6.79 6.40 -3.18
N SER A 58 7.17 7.10 -2.09
CA SER A 58 6.51 8.28 -1.52
C SER A 58 5.02 8.12 -1.23
N GLN A 59 4.25 7.59 -2.17
CA GLN A 59 2.79 7.44 -2.08
C GLN A 59 2.33 6.12 -2.69
N LEU A 60 1.32 5.50 -2.07
CA LEU A 60 0.62 4.34 -2.59
C LEU A 60 -0.84 4.71 -2.85
N LEU A 61 -1.22 4.89 -4.10
CA LEU A 61 -2.61 5.06 -4.51
C LEU A 61 -3.31 3.69 -4.50
N THR A 62 -4.41 3.57 -3.78
CA THR A 62 -5.11 2.29 -3.62
C THR A 62 -6.51 2.28 -4.22
N VAL A 63 -7.19 3.43 -4.22
CA VAL A 63 -8.55 3.59 -4.73
C VAL A 63 -8.67 4.86 -5.55
N CYS A 64 -9.38 4.77 -6.66
CA CYS A 64 -9.84 5.90 -7.46
C CYS A 64 -11.37 5.96 -7.42
N HIS A 65 -11.92 7.11 -7.08
CA HIS A 65 -13.36 7.41 -7.16
C HIS A 65 -13.59 8.34 -8.33
N TYR A 66 -14.46 7.94 -9.25
CA TYR A 66 -14.89 8.76 -10.38
C TYR A 66 -16.27 9.32 -10.09
N ASP A 67 -16.45 10.62 -10.28
CA ASP A 67 -17.74 11.30 -10.04
C ASP A 67 -17.94 12.44 -11.04
N GLU A 68 -19.22 12.78 -11.23
CA GLU A 68 -19.67 13.91 -12.04
C GLU A 68 -20.55 14.80 -11.17
N ILE A 69 -20.26 16.09 -11.13
CA ILE A 69 -20.97 17.07 -10.33
C ILE A 69 -21.34 18.28 -11.16
N THR A 70 -22.36 18.99 -10.68
CA THR A 70 -22.73 20.31 -11.18
C THR A 70 -22.33 21.37 -10.18
N VAL A 71 -21.65 22.41 -10.64
CA VAL A 71 -21.34 23.61 -9.86
C VAL A 71 -21.93 24.82 -10.55
N ASP A 72 -22.43 25.78 -9.77
CA ASP A 72 -23.04 26.97 -10.33
C ASP A 72 -22.64 28.26 -9.61
N SER A 73 -22.63 29.34 -10.34
CA SER A 73 -22.46 30.68 -9.79
C SER A 73 -23.58 31.59 -10.31
N ILE A 74 -24.20 32.31 -9.38
CA ILE A 74 -25.24 33.27 -9.68
C ILE A 74 -24.79 34.62 -9.13
N GLU A 75 -24.60 35.60 -10.03
CA GLU A 75 -24.30 36.97 -9.65
C GLU A 75 -25.45 37.89 -10.02
N ALA A 76 -26.01 38.54 -9.02
CA ALA A 76 -26.96 39.62 -9.22
C ALA A 76 -26.19 40.96 -9.21
N LYS A 77 -26.06 41.63 -10.35
CA LYS A 77 -25.57 42.99 -10.35
C LYS A 77 -26.61 43.91 -9.72
N SER A 78 -26.36 44.31 -8.47
CA SER A 78 -27.08 45.44 -7.85
C SER A 78 -26.54 46.73 -8.48
N GLY A 79 -27.18 47.20 -9.51
CA GLY A 79 -26.86 48.49 -10.13
C GLY A 79 -27.85 49.57 -9.70
N SER A 80 -27.30 50.61 -9.10
CA SER A 80 -27.79 52.03 -9.04
C SER A 80 -29.26 52.26 -9.36
N LEU A 81 -29.99 52.83 -8.36
CA LEU A 81 -31.22 53.63 -8.41
C LEU A 81 -32.45 53.17 -9.27
N LEU A 82 -32.24 52.32 -10.28
CA LEU A 82 -33.32 51.71 -11.08
C LEU A 82 -33.27 50.19 -10.92
N LYS A 83 -33.73 49.67 -9.77
CA LYS A 83 -33.88 48.25 -9.41
C LYS A 83 -34.76 47.42 -10.39
N ILE A 84 -35.11 47.96 -11.54
CA ILE A 84 -36.09 47.34 -12.45
C ILE A 84 -35.40 46.39 -13.46
N PHE A 85 -34.07 46.48 -13.66
CA PHE A 85 -33.35 45.63 -14.57
C PHE A 85 -32.13 44.96 -13.90
N THR A 86 -32.37 44.01 -13.00
CA THR A 86 -31.29 43.13 -12.52
C THR A 86 -30.98 42.08 -13.60
N VAL A 87 -29.92 42.28 -14.36
CA VAL A 87 -29.40 41.22 -15.21
C VAL A 87 -28.73 40.19 -14.31
N GLN A 88 -29.40 39.09 -14.04
CA GLN A 88 -28.81 37.98 -13.35
C GLN A 88 -27.84 37.27 -14.32
N ARG A 89 -26.58 37.23 -13.94
CA ARG A 89 -25.60 36.36 -14.61
C ARG A 89 -25.67 34.99 -13.94
N LYS A 90 -25.68 33.92 -14.75
CA LYS A 90 -25.69 32.53 -14.26
C LYS A 90 -24.71 31.71 -15.07
N LEU A 91 -23.84 31.00 -14.40
CA LEU A 91 -22.94 30.02 -14.98
C LEU A 91 -23.16 28.68 -14.26
N VAL A 92 -23.40 27.63 -15.04
CA VAL A 92 -23.54 26.25 -14.52
C VAL A 92 -22.59 25.37 -15.33
N LEU A 93 -21.70 24.71 -14.62
CA LEU A 93 -20.73 23.81 -15.20
C LEU A 93 -21.00 22.37 -14.74
N ILE A 94 -20.90 21.42 -15.65
CA ILE A 94 -20.81 19.99 -15.34
C ILE A 94 -19.33 19.62 -15.34
N VAL A 95 -18.88 19.09 -14.21
CA VAL A 95 -17.46 18.82 -13.96
C VAL A 95 -17.29 17.34 -13.62
N LYS A 96 -16.48 16.64 -14.43
CA LYS A 96 -16.07 15.25 -14.22
C LYS A 96 -14.71 15.23 -13.55
N GLY A 97 -14.55 14.41 -12.49
CA GLY A 97 -13.31 14.34 -11.76
C GLY A 97 -12.98 12.95 -11.22
N LYS A 98 -11.71 12.80 -10.89
CA LYS A 98 -11.15 11.59 -10.27
C LYS A 98 -10.53 11.97 -8.94
N THR A 99 -10.99 11.34 -7.86
CA THR A 99 -10.43 11.50 -6.53
C THR A 99 -9.64 10.25 -6.19
N TYR A 100 -8.36 10.41 -5.86
CA TYR A 100 -7.47 9.32 -5.49
C TYR A 100 -7.26 9.31 -3.98
N ALA A 101 -7.43 8.14 -3.37
CA ALA A 101 -7.10 7.90 -1.98
C ALA A 101 -5.98 6.87 -1.87
N GLY A 102 -5.17 7.01 -0.83
CA GLY A 102 -3.99 6.17 -0.63
C GLY A 102 -3.23 6.51 0.63
N PHE A 103 -2.01 6.01 0.70
CA PHE A 103 -1.11 6.14 1.83
C PHE A 103 0.09 7.01 1.48
N ASP A 104 0.48 7.85 2.40
CA ASP A 104 1.74 8.58 2.35
C ASP A 104 2.83 7.72 2.99
N LEU A 105 3.76 7.24 2.18
CA LEU A 105 4.84 6.36 2.62
C LEU A 105 6.12 7.12 3.00
N SER A 106 6.16 8.43 2.83
CA SER A 106 7.32 9.26 3.18
C SER A 106 7.67 9.21 4.66
N GLN A 107 6.67 8.95 5.51
CA GLN A 107 6.81 8.85 6.96
C GLN A 107 7.27 7.46 7.45
N ILE A 108 7.37 6.47 6.58
CA ILE A 108 7.82 5.12 6.94
C ILE A 108 9.31 5.19 7.31
N ASN A 109 9.64 4.63 8.48
CA ASN A 109 10.98 4.54 9.01
C ASN A 109 11.29 3.11 9.49
N GLU A 110 12.49 2.89 10.02
CA GLU A 110 12.90 1.57 10.52
C GLU A 110 12.02 1.05 11.66
N GLN A 111 11.43 1.93 12.46
CA GLN A 111 10.53 1.57 13.55
C GLN A 111 9.14 1.16 13.04
N SER A 112 8.76 1.62 11.85
CA SER A 112 7.48 1.27 11.19
C SER A 112 7.46 -0.16 10.67
N LEU A 113 8.63 -0.80 10.56
CA LEU A 113 8.77 -2.13 9.97
C LEU A 113 9.58 -3.04 10.90
N THR A 114 8.93 -4.04 11.46
CA THR A 114 9.59 -5.04 12.32
C THR A 114 9.48 -6.41 11.66
N ALA A 115 10.63 -7.08 11.47
CA ALA A 115 10.66 -8.45 10.97
C ALA A 115 11.35 -9.37 11.97
N LYS A 116 10.76 -10.54 12.17
CA LYS A 116 11.33 -11.62 12.98
C LYS A 116 11.03 -12.95 12.32
N ASP A 117 12.09 -13.70 12.03
CA ASP A 117 12.01 -15.00 11.35
C ASP A 117 11.24 -14.92 10.02
N SER A 118 10.05 -15.52 9.95
CA SER A 118 9.15 -15.50 8.79
C SER A 118 7.93 -14.59 8.97
N SER A 119 7.97 -13.71 9.99
CA SER A 119 6.89 -12.79 10.31
C SER A 119 7.32 -11.36 10.08
N VAL A 120 6.42 -10.52 9.55
CA VAL A 120 6.64 -9.09 9.38
C VAL A 120 5.44 -8.31 9.89
N GLN A 121 5.70 -7.21 10.57
CA GLN A 121 4.72 -6.23 11.00
C GLN A 121 5.07 -4.88 10.40
N LEU A 122 4.12 -4.29 9.68
CA LEU A 122 4.21 -2.95 9.12
C LEU A 122 3.19 -2.05 9.81
N THR A 123 3.64 -0.88 10.25
CA THR A 123 2.77 0.20 10.78
C THR A 123 2.77 1.36 9.81
N ILE A 124 1.59 1.77 9.34
CA ILE A 124 1.40 2.87 8.38
C ILE A 124 0.36 3.86 8.90
N SER A 125 0.44 5.10 8.41
CA SER A 125 -0.56 6.13 8.69
C SER A 125 -1.91 5.79 8.05
N LYS A 126 -3.00 6.39 8.55
CA LYS A 126 -4.32 6.30 7.91
C LYS A 126 -4.26 6.81 6.48
N PRO A 127 -5.08 6.21 5.59
CA PRO A 127 -5.18 6.70 4.22
C PRO A 127 -5.78 8.10 4.17
N LYS A 128 -5.37 8.87 3.19
CA LYS A 128 -5.85 10.23 2.93
C LYS A 128 -6.19 10.40 1.45
N ILE A 129 -6.88 11.49 1.13
CA ILE A 129 -6.97 11.93 -0.26
C ILE A 129 -5.59 12.40 -0.69
N ILE A 130 -5.08 11.81 -1.76
CA ILE A 130 -3.76 12.12 -2.31
C ILE A 130 -3.87 13.15 -3.41
N ASP A 131 -4.89 13.01 -4.29
CA ASP A 131 -5.06 13.92 -5.42
C ASP A 131 -6.51 13.97 -5.88
N VAL A 132 -6.89 15.12 -6.47
CA VAL A 132 -8.19 15.33 -7.11
C VAL A 132 -7.97 15.95 -8.48
N ILE A 133 -8.16 15.15 -9.50
CA ILE A 133 -7.92 15.55 -10.89
C ILE A 133 -9.23 15.94 -11.54
N VAL A 134 -9.33 17.20 -11.93
CA VAL A 134 -10.34 17.74 -12.82
C VAL A 134 -9.65 18.13 -14.12
N ASN A 135 -10.07 17.54 -15.23
CA ASN A 135 -9.55 17.92 -16.55
C ASN A 135 -10.38 19.09 -17.11
N PRO A 136 -9.82 20.29 -17.23
CA PRO A 136 -10.56 21.46 -17.73
C PRO A 136 -11.14 21.26 -19.13
N SER A 137 -10.50 20.42 -19.96
CA SER A 137 -10.99 20.16 -21.34
C SER A 137 -12.26 19.33 -21.40
N THR A 138 -12.63 18.65 -20.30
CA THR A 138 -13.85 17.83 -20.18
C THR A 138 -14.97 18.52 -19.40
N VAL A 139 -14.77 19.79 -19.05
CA VAL A 139 -15.79 20.60 -18.36
C VAL A 139 -16.82 21.06 -19.39
N GLU A 140 -18.06 20.74 -19.13
CA GLU A 140 -19.18 21.12 -19.99
C GLU A 140 -19.90 22.35 -19.41
N THR A 141 -20.15 23.36 -20.24
CA THR A 141 -20.96 24.52 -19.83
C THR A 141 -22.43 24.19 -20.09
N PHE A 142 -23.20 23.97 -19.01
CA PHE A 142 -24.64 23.65 -19.10
C PHE A 142 -25.51 24.90 -19.27
N ILE A 143 -25.20 25.96 -18.51
CA ILE A 143 -25.89 27.25 -18.63
C ILE A 143 -24.84 28.36 -18.56
N GLU A 144 -24.88 29.29 -19.50
CA GLU A 144 -24.10 30.51 -19.44
C GLU A 144 -24.98 31.71 -19.83
N LYS A 145 -25.23 32.59 -18.84
CA LYS A 145 -25.91 33.87 -19.04
C LYS A 145 -24.98 34.98 -18.59
N GLY A 146 -24.71 35.91 -19.46
CA GLY A 146 -23.75 36.99 -19.24
C GLY A 146 -22.30 36.59 -19.52
N THR A 147 -21.38 37.52 -19.36
CA THR A 147 -19.95 37.29 -19.59
C THR A 147 -19.24 36.94 -18.28
N TRP A 148 -18.47 35.87 -18.30
CA TRP A 148 -17.76 35.37 -17.14
C TRP A 148 -16.25 35.48 -17.31
N SER A 149 -15.55 35.99 -16.31
CA SER A 149 -14.11 36.06 -16.31
C SER A 149 -13.46 34.67 -16.16
N VAL A 150 -12.22 34.55 -16.63
CA VAL A 150 -11.42 33.33 -16.38
C VAL A 150 -11.29 33.06 -14.89
N TYR A 151 -11.13 34.07 -14.08
CA TYR A 151 -11.06 33.97 -12.62
C TYR A 151 -12.32 33.33 -12.02
N ALA A 152 -13.52 33.75 -12.43
CA ALA A 152 -14.77 33.18 -11.93
C ALA A 152 -14.91 31.69 -12.33
N ARG A 153 -14.51 31.34 -13.55
CA ARG A 153 -14.49 29.93 -13.98
C ARG A 153 -13.50 29.10 -13.18
N THR A 154 -12.28 29.62 -12.92
CA THR A 154 -11.28 28.95 -12.09
C THR A 154 -11.78 28.75 -10.66
N ALA A 155 -12.46 29.73 -10.06
CA ALA A 155 -13.04 29.60 -8.74
C ALA A 155 -14.09 28.48 -8.67
N LEU A 156 -14.95 28.36 -9.70
CA LEU A 156 -15.90 27.25 -9.80
C LEU A 156 -15.24 25.89 -9.92
N LEU A 157 -14.10 25.79 -10.64
CA LEU A 157 -13.34 24.54 -10.73
C LEU A 157 -12.70 24.15 -9.38
N GLN A 158 -12.25 25.14 -8.60
CA GLN A 158 -11.74 24.88 -7.23
C GLN A 158 -12.87 24.42 -6.30
N GLU A 159 -14.06 25.03 -6.41
CA GLU A 159 -15.25 24.57 -5.70
C GLU A 159 -15.64 23.15 -6.10
N ALA A 160 -15.55 22.83 -7.40
CA ALA A 160 -15.78 21.49 -7.90
C ALA A 160 -14.81 20.47 -7.31
N GLN A 161 -13.51 20.78 -7.21
CA GLN A 161 -12.53 19.92 -6.58
C GLN A 161 -12.85 19.64 -5.11
N THR A 162 -13.27 20.68 -4.38
CA THR A 162 -13.70 20.57 -2.96
C THR A 162 -14.93 19.67 -2.84
N THR A 163 -15.91 19.86 -3.70
CA THR A 163 -17.15 19.08 -3.71
C THR A 163 -16.89 17.63 -4.06
N LEU A 164 -16.07 17.35 -5.08
CA LEU A 164 -15.63 15.98 -5.44
C LEU A 164 -14.92 15.29 -4.29
N THR A 165 -14.03 16.01 -3.59
CA THR A 165 -13.34 15.51 -2.40
C THR A 165 -14.33 15.10 -1.31
N ASN A 166 -15.26 15.98 -0.96
CA ASN A 166 -16.24 15.73 0.09
C ASN A 166 -17.17 14.57 -0.25
N ARG A 167 -17.61 14.47 -1.51
CA ARG A 167 -18.44 13.36 -2.00
C ARG A 167 -17.70 12.04 -1.97
N ALA A 168 -16.43 12.03 -2.39
CA ALA A 168 -15.58 10.83 -2.33
C ALA A 168 -15.41 10.36 -0.88
N ILE A 169 -15.14 11.26 0.07
CA ILE A 169 -15.04 10.94 1.50
C ILE A 169 -16.36 10.38 2.03
N SER A 170 -17.48 11.04 1.73
CA SER A 170 -18.82 10.60 2.14
C SER A 170 -19.20 9.25 1.55
N SER A 171 -18.68 8.90 0.36
CA SER A 171 -18.87 7.59 -0.27
C SER A 171 -18.01 6.47 0.36
N GLY A 172 -17.19 6.79 1.39
CA GLY A 172 -16.35 5.83 2.10
C GLY A 172 -15.07 5.45 1.37
N ILE A 173 -14.53 6.34 0.52
CA ILE A 173 -13.29 6.07 -0.23
C ILE A 173 -12.11 5.75 0.70
N LEU A 174 -12.02 6.41 1.88
CA LEU A 174 -10.92 6.19 2.83
C LEU A 174 -10.97 4.78 3.44
N ALA A 175 -12.15 4.30 3.85
CA ALA A 175 -12.30 2.95 4.38
C ALA A 175 -11.98 1.88 3.32
N ARG A 176 -12.38 2.10 2.07
CA ARG A 176 -12.01 1.22 0.95
C ARG A 176 -10.51 1.26 0.69
N SER A 177 -9.89 2.46 0.75
CA SER A 177 -8.45 2.65 0.58
C SER A 177 -7.66 1.89 1.65
N GLU A 178 -8.10 1.94 2.92
CA GLU A 178 -7.49 1.20 4.01
C GLU A 178 -7.51 -0.32 3.74
N LYS A 179 -8.67 -0.86 3.42
CA LYS A 179 -8.83 -2.28 3.12
C LYS A 179 -7.94 -2.76 1.96
N GLU A 180 -7.93 -2.00 0.86
CA GLU A 180 -7.10 -2.36 -0.30
C GLU A 180 -5.61 -2.16 -0.01
N GLY A 181 -5.21 -1.14 0.75
CA GLY A 181 -3.83 -0.93 1.15
C GLY A 181 -3.29 -2.08 2.02
N VAL A 182 -4.05 -2.51 3.03
CA VAL A 182 -3.68 -3.68 3.86
C VAL A 182 -3.50 -4.92 2.98
N LYS A 183 -4.37 -5.13 2.00
CA LYS A 183 -4.28 -6.26 1.08
C LYS A 183 -3.03 -6.18 0.19
N VAL A 184 -2.73 -5.01 -0.38
CA VAL A 184 -1.55 -4.77 -1.22
C VAL A 184 -0.27 -5.04 -0.43
N PHE A 185 -0.12 -4.46 0.77
CA PHE A 185 1.06 -4.69 1.61
C PHE A 185 1.17 -6.16 2.05
N THR A 186 0.04 -6.79 2.39
CA THR A 186 0.05 -8.21 2.75
C THR A 186 0.53 -9.08 1.60
N GLN A 187 0.08 -8.84 0.38
CA GLN A 187 0.52 -9.56 -0.81
C GLN A 187 1.99 -9.28 -1.12
N PHE A 188 2.41 -8.04 -1.03
CA PHE A 188 3.80 -7.64 -1.24
C PHE A 188 4.76 -8.39 -0.32
N PHE A 189 4.52 -8.37 1.00
CA PHE A 189 5.40 -9.09 1.94
C PHE A 189 5.32 -10.61 1.80
N LYS A 190 4.17 -11.16 1.43
CA LYS A 190 4.05 -12.60 1.11
C LYS A 190 4.89 -12.97 -0.10
N SER A 191 4.96 -12.14 -1.13
CA SER A 191 5.79 -12.37 -2.32
C SER A 191 7.28 -12.34 -2.00
N LEU A 192 7.70 -11.63 -0.93
CA LEU A 192 9.06 -11.63 -0.40
C LEU A 192 9.37 -12.86 0.48
N GLY A 193 8.41 -13.77 0.69
CA GLY A 193 8.61 -15.02 1.42
C GLY A 193 8.18 -14.99 2.89
N PHE A 194 7.59 -13.90 3.40
CA PHE A 194 7.04 -13.87 4.75
C PHE A 194 5.77 -14.70 4.85
N LYS A 195 5.70 -15.59 5.86
CA LYS A 195 4.54 -16.44 6.10
C LYS A 195 3.43 -15.72 6.87
N LYS A 196 3.81 -14.88 7.82
CA LYS A 196 2.89 -14.10 8.64
C LYS A 196 3.14 -12.61 8.42
N VAL A 197 2.12 -11.93 7.93
CA VAL A 197 2.16 -10.48 7.67
C VAL A 197 1.07 -9.80 8.49
N THR A 198 1.46 -8.79 9.26
CA THR A 198 0.54 -7.95 10.04
C THR A 198 0.72 -6.51 9.58
N VAL A 199 -0.36 -5.87 9.14
CA VAL A 199 -0.37 -4.45 8.77
C VAL A 199 -1.25 -3.71 9.76
N LEU A 200 -0.69 -2.72 10.45
CA LEU A 200 -1.37 -1.86 11.41
C LEU A 200 -1.54 -0.47 10.80
N VAL A 201 -2.75 0.05 10.85
CA VAL A 201 -3.10 1.40 10.38
C VAL A 201 -3.40 2.27 11.59
N GLN A 202 -2.66 3.39 11.75
CA GLN A 202 -2.75 4.28 12.93
C GLN A 202 -3.06 5.72 12.53
#